data_a46c6ef5884d0338606d5fea6708b83a
#
_entry.id   a46c6ef5884d0338606d5fea6708b83a
#
_cell.length_a   1.000
_cell.length_b   1.000
_cell.length_c   1.000
_cell.angle_alpha   90.00
_cell.angle_beta   90.00
_cell.angle_gamma   90.00
#
_symmetry.space_group_name_H-M   'P 1'
#
loop_
_entity.id
_entity.type
_entity.pdbx_description
1 polymer ?
#
loop_
_entity_poly.entity_id
_entity_poly.type
_entity_poly.pdbx_seq_one_letter_code
_entity_poly.pdbx_strand_id
1 'polypeptide(L)'
;IFVGNDGNRDFNKIIEIAKELPDLKFNILSSEISKENELPSNVNLVTSNWNQSILTDIEMKKYYTESKLSIIPLKNSIQPSGQSVALQSMICRTPVIISKTDGFWDPDLFKNNDNILFDKENSIKSWSANISNVLNDKELANKISENSYHTVTTKLNMEKFILDLKELIVEKS
;
A
#
# COMPACT_ATOMS: atom_id res chain seq x y z
N ILE A 1 -1.86 -8.05 1.26
CA ILE A 1 -1.09 -7.95 0.00
C ILE A 1 0.08 -6.97 0.13
N PHE A 2 1.20 -7.27 -0.51
CA PHE A 2 2.33 -6.36 -0.78
C PHE A 2 2.59 -6.32 -2.28
N VAL A 3 2.81 -5.11 -2.83
CA VAL A 3 3.15 -4.91 -4.25
C VAL A 3 4.30 -3.92 -4.35
N GLY A 4 5.34 -4.25 -5.11
CA GLY A 4 6.42 -3.30 -5.36
C GLY A 4 7.65 -3.88 -6.00
N ASN A 5 8.30 -3.03 -6.83
CA ASN A 5 9.53 -3.37 -7.55
C ASN A 5 10.57 -2.23 -7.49
N ASP A 6 10.34 -1.20 -6.66
CA ASP A 6 11.28 -0.09 -6.55
C ASP A 6 12.22 -0.25 -5.35
N GLY A 7 13.38 0.38 -5.43
CA GLY A 7 14.45 0.25 -4.43
C GLY A 7 14.13 0.81 -3.04
N ASN A 8 13.03 1.58 -2.89
CA ASN A 8 12.58 2.13 -1.62
C ASN A 8 11.66 1.15 -0.85
N ARG A 9 11.22 0.04 -1.49
CA ARG A 9 10.51 -1.04 -0.78
C ARG A 9 11.46 -1.78 0.15
N ASP A 10 10.98 -2.10 1.35
CA ASP A 10 11.73 -2.92 2.29
C ASP A 10 11.35 -4.40 2.15
N PHE A 11 11.97 -5.06 1.16
CA PHE A 11 11.69 -6.46 0.84
C PHE A 11 12.08 -7.42 1.95
N ASN A 12 13.12 -7.12 2.72
CA ASN A 12 13.50 -7.95 3.86
C ASN A 12 12.44 -7.85 4.95
N LYS A 13 11.96 -6.65 5.20
CA LYS A 13 10.94 -6.40 6.22
C LYS A 13 9.63 -7.12 5.94
N ILE A 14 9.14 -7.14 4.69
CA ILE A 14 7.92 -7.88 4.37
C ILE A 14 8.06 -9.38 4.64
N ILE A 15 9.23 -9.96 4.39
CA ILE A 15 9.49 -11.38 4.68
C ILE A 15 9.56 -11.63 6.19
N GLU A 16 10.19 -10.74 6.96
CA GLU A 16 10.24 -10.84 8.42
C GLU A 16 8.86 -10.67 9.05
N ILE A 17 8.03 -9.75 8.55
CA ILE A 17 6.62 -9.61 8.97
C ILE A 17 5.86 -10.91 8.70
N ALA A 18 6.06 -11.53 7.54
CA ALA A 18 5.39 -12.79 7.21
C ALA A 18 5.83 -13.94 8.14
N LYS A 19 7.10 -13.99 8.52
CA LYS A 19 7.61 -14.96 9.52
C LYS A 19 7.00 -14.75 10.90
N GLU A 20 6.83 -13.49 11.33
CA GLU A 20 6.24 -13.13 12.63
C GLU A 20 4.74 -13.43 12.70
N LEU A 21 4.04 -13.46 11.58
CA LEU A 21 2.60 -13.68 11.48
C LEU A 21 2.28 -14.95 10.66
N PRO A 22 2.66 -16.15 11.14
CA PRO A 22 2.59 -17.39 10.35
C PRO A 22 1.16 -17.82 10.01
N ASP A 23 0.17 -17.41 10.78
CA ASP A 23 -1.25 -17.72 10.56
C ASP A 23 -1.90 -16.85 9.46
N LEU A 24 -1.23 -15.79 9.01
CA LEU A 24 -1.73 -14.92 7.96
C LEU A 24 -1.13 -15.29 6.60
N LYS A 25 -1.94 -15.25 5.55
CA LYS A 25 -1.48 -15.46 4.17
C LYS A 25 -1.03 -14.13 3.56
N PHE A 26 0.17 -14.13 2.99
CA PHE A 26 0.76 -12.96 2.33
C PHE A 26 0.85 -13.20 0.83
N ASN A 27 0.12 -12.40 0.04
CA ASN A 27 0.34 -12.29 -1.40
C ASN A 27 1.40 -11.21 -1.63
N ILE A 28 2.55 -11.59 -2.15
CA ILE A 28 3.66 -10.69 -2.47
C ILE A 28 3.83 -10.66 -3.98
N LEU A 29 3.63 -9.49 -4.58
CA LEU A 29 3.76 -9.27 -6.01
C LEU A 29 5.02 -8.43 -6.25
N SER A 30 6.10 -9.10 -6.67
CA SER A 30 7.40 -8.45 -6.87
C SER A 30 8.31 -9.25 -7.78
N SER A 31 9.10 -8.56 -8.59
CA SER A 31 10.23 -9.14 -9.34
C SER A 31 11.55 -9.09 -8.58
N GLU A 32 11.60 -8.33 -7.48
CA GLU A 32 12.81 -8.13 -6.69
C GLU A 32 13.10 -9.24 -5.67
N ILE A 33 12.13 -10.11 -5.43
CA ILE A 33 12.26 -11.26 -4.54
C ILE A 33 12.42 -12.51 -5.39
N SER A 34 13.56 -13.20 -5.23
CA SER A 34 13.81 -14.45 -5.94
C SER A 34 13.03 -15.61 -5.30
N LYS A 35 12.54 -16.52 -6.16
CA LYS A 35 11.96 -17.79 -5.72
C LYS A 35 12.98 -18.74 -5.07
N GLU A 36 14.26 -18.47 -5.29
CA GLU A 36 15.37 -19.21 -4.66
C GLU A 36 15.56 -18.84 -3.19
N ASN A 37 15.00 -17.70 -2.74
CA ASN A 37 15.01 -17.35 -1.33
C ASN A 37 14.11 -18.32 -0.56
N GLU A 38 14.55 -18.74 0.62
CA GLU A 38 13.71 -19.49 1.56
C GLU A 38 12.57 -18.58 2.08
N LEU A 39 11.43 -18.66 1.41
CA LEU A 39 10.24 -17.90 1.81
C LEU A 39 9.43 -18.67 2.86
N PRO A 40 8.80 -17.96 3.81
CA PRO A 40 7.85 -18.57 4.72
C PRO A 40 6.72 -19.28 3.98
N SER A 41 6.22 -20.39 4.53
CA SER A 41 5.16 -21.21 3.91
C SER A 41 3.83 -20.47 3.71
N ASN A 42 3.64 -19.38 4.43
CA ASN A 42 2.46 -18.51 4.35
C ASN A 42 2.59 -17.39 3.29
N VAL A 43 3.71 -17.35 2.53
CA VAL A 43 3.95 -16.40 1.45
C VAL A 43 3.63 -17.03 0.10
N ASN A 44 2.73 -16.41 -0.63
CA ASN A 44 2.47 -16.66 -2.05
C ASN A 44 3.20 -15.57 -2.86
N LEU A 45 4.33 -15.92 -3.47
CA LEU A 45 5.11 -15.00 -4.30
C LEU A 45 4.65 -15.06 -5.75
N VAL A 46 4.19 -13.93 -6.26
CA VAL A 46 3.87 -13.72 -7.69
C VAL A 46 4.97 -12.84 -8.28
N THR A 47 5.80 -13.42 -9.12
CA THR A 47 6.88 -12.69 -9.81
C THR A 47 6.43 -12.26 -11.19
N SER A 48 6.72 -11.01 -11.56
CA SER A 48 6.57 -10.51 -12.93
C SER A 48 7.92 -10.03 -13.45
N ASN A 49 8.22 -10.35 -14.70
CA ASN A 49 9.35 -9.73 -15.38
C ASN A 49 8.88 -8.43 -16.03
N TRP A 50 9.68 -7.36 -15.96
CA TRP A 50 9.36 -6.04 -16.53
C TRP A 50 8.92 -6.07 -18.00
N ASN A 51 9.33 -7.08 -18.76
CA ASN A 51 9.00 -7.23 -20.17
C ASN A 51 7.76 -8.11 -20.44
N GLN A 52 7.16 -8.69 -19.42
CA GLN A 52 5.96 -9.49 -19.52
C GLN A 52 5.08 -9.17 -18.32
N SER A 53 4.06 -8.34 -18.51
CA SER A 53 2.99 -8.16 -17.52
C SER A 53 2.32 -9.52 -17.35
N ILE A 54 2.67 -10.24 -16.27
CA ILE A 54 2.09 -11.55 -15.96
C ILE A 54 0.64 -11.38 -15.49
N LEU A 55 0.33 -10.20 -14.94
CA LEU A 55 -1.00 -9.87 -14.44
C LEU A 55 -1.62 -8.76 -15.28
N THR A 56 -2.83 -9.00 -15.71
CA THR A 56 -3.70 -7.96 -16.26
C THR A 56 -4.20 -7.02 -15.16
N ASP A 57 -4.70 -5.83 -15.53
CA ASP A 57 -5.31 -4.90 -14.58
C ASP A 57 -6.48 -5.55 -13.82
N ILE A 58 -7.22 -6.46 -14.47
CA ILE A 58 -8.32 -7.21 -13.86
C ILE A 58 -7.79 -8.14 -12.76
N GLU A 59 -6.71 -8.85 -13.02
CA GLU A 59 -6.07 -9.73 -12.03
C GLU A 59 -5.45 -8.94 -10.89
N MET A 60 -4.79 -7.81 -11.18
CA MET A 60 -4.29 -6.91 -10.14
C MET A 60 -5.41 -6.40 -9.24
N LYS A 61 -6.51 -5.94 -9.84
CA LYS A 61 -7.70 -5.51 -9.10
C LYS A 61 -8.23 -6.64 -8.20
N LYS A 62 -8.27 -7.88 -8.71
CA LYS A 62 -8.70 -9.05 -7.95
C LYS A 62 -7.81 -9.26 -6.71
N TYR A 63 -6.48 -9.20 -6.86
CA TYR A 63 -5.57 -9.29 -5.72
C TYR A 63 -5.84 -8.24 -4.64
N TYR A 64 -6.10 -6.99 -5.03
CA TYR A 64 -6.47 -5.96 -4.06
C TYR A 64 -7.82 -6.25 -3.40
N THR A 65 -8.87 -6.49 -4.17
CA THR A 65 -10.23 -6.68 -3.64
C THR A 65 -10.40 -7.93 -2.77
N GLU A 66 -9.61 -8.98 -3.00
CA GLU A 66 -9.61 -10.21 -2.20
C GLU A 66 -8.70 -10.11 -0.96
N SER A 67 -7.88 -9.07 -0.87
CA SER A 67 -6.99 -8.85 0.27
C SER A 67 -7.69 -8.05 1.36
N LYS A 68 -7.54 -8.49 2.62
CA LYS A 68 -8.08 -7.75 3.78
C LYS A 68 -7.30 -6.48 4.10
N LEU A 69 -6.05 -6.41 3.63
CA LEU A 69 -5.11 -5.35 3.99
C LEU A 69 -3.99 -5.25 2.96
N SER A 70 -3.62 -4.03 2.59
CA SER A 70 -2.41 -3.72 1.83
C SER A 70 -1.34 -3.16 2.77
N ILE A 71 -0.14 -3.75 2.73
CA ILE A 71 0.99 -3.33 3.56
C ILE A 71 2.14 -2.88 2.69
N ILE A 72 2.70 -1.71 3.01
CA ILE A 72 3.72 -1.03 2.20
C ILE A 72 4.90 -0.64 3.10
N PRO A 73 5.72 -1.61 3.55
CA PRO A 73 6.94 -1.31 4.27
C PRO A 73 7.95 -0.64 3.34
N LEU A 74 8.42 0.53 3.75
CA LEU A 74 9.39 1.34 3.03
C LEU A 74 10.67 1.50 3.85
N LYS A 75 11.80 1.62 3.16
CA LYS A 75 13.03 2.16 3.73
C LYS A 75 12.83 3.65 4.00
N ASN A 76 13.54 4.20 4.97
CA ASN A 76 13.48 5.64 5.20
C ASN A 76 14.05 6.39 3.99
N SER A 77 13.30 7.32 3.44
CA SER A 77 13.67 8.09 2.25
C SER A 77 12.87 9.40 2.20
N ILE A 78 13.51 10.45 1.68
CA ILE A 78 12.84 11.70 1.30
C ILE A 78 12.14 11.57 -0.07
N GLN A 79 12.47 10.54 -0.85
CA GLN A 79 11.83 10.28 -2.12
C GLN A 79 10.47 9.61 -1.90
N PRO A 80 9.38 10.13 -2.49
CA PRO A 80 8.07 9.49 -2.41
C PRO A 80 8.09 8.08 -2.99
N SER A 81 7.51 7.13 -2.27
CA SER A 81 7.34 5.75 -2.72
C SER A 81 6.04 5.16 -2.17
N GLY A 82 5.54 4.12 -2.81
CA GLY A 82 4.30 3.45 -2.40
C GLY A 82 3.02 4.10 -2.87
N GLN A 83 3.08 5.28 -3.44
CA GLN A 83 1.93 6.09 -3.83
C GLN A 83 0.94 5.33 -4.74
N SER A 84 1.40 4.83 -5.88
CA SER A 84 0.52 4.13 -6.83
C SER A 84 -0.15 2.90 -6.21
N VAL A 85 0.61 2.11 -5.44
CA VAL A 85 0.08 0.92 -4.75
C VAL A 85 -0.95 1.29 -3.69
N ALA A 86 -0.67 2.35 -2.90
CA ALA A 86 -1.62 2.84 -1.90
C ALA A 86 -2.94 3.29 -2.56
N LEU A 87 -2.87 4.11 -3.62
CA LEU A 87 -4.05 4.61 -4.32
C LEU A 87 -4.84 3.48 -5.00
N GLN A 88 -4.17 2.50 -5.61
CA GLN A 88 -4.81 1.32 -6.18
C GLN A 88 -5.51 0.46 -5.11
N SER A 89 -4.90 0.30 -3.94
CA SER A 89 -5.53 -0.40 -2.82
C SER A 89 -6.78 0.34 -2.33
N MET A 90 -6.67 1.66 -2.14
CA MET A 90 -7.75 2.51 -1.66
C MET A 90 -8.96 2.54 -2.60
N ILE A 91 -8.74 2.61 -3.93
CA ILE A 91 -9.83 2.55 -4.91
C ILE A 91 -10.52 1.17 -4.92
N CYS A 92 -9.81 0.13 -4.52
CA CYS A 92 -10.35 -1.21 -4.33
C CYS A 92 -10.96 -1.45 -2.92
N ARG A 93 -11.08 -0.41 -2.09
CA ARG A 93 -11.58 -0.49 -0.70
C ARG A 93 -10.74 -1.41 0.19
N THR A 94 -9.47 -1.54 -0.11
CA THR A 94 -8.53 -2.32 0.69
C THR A 94 -7.79 -1.37 1.62
N PRO A 95 -7.92 -1.49 2.95
CA PRO A 95 -7.20 -0.64 3.90
C PRO A 95 -5.69 -0.69 3.68
N VAL A 96 -5.00 0.42 3.93
CA VAL A 96 -3.56 0.55 3.70
C VAL A 96 -2.82 0.83 5.00
N ILE A 97 -1.77 0.05 5.27
CA ILE A 97 -0.72 0.39 6.22
C ILE A 97 0.56 0.69 5.44
N ILE A 98 1.19 1.83 5.72
CA ILE A 98 2.41 2.26 5.05
C ILE A 98 3.42 2.81 6.07
N SER A 99 4.73 2.63 5.83
CA SER A 99 5.76 3.29 6.64
C SER A 99 5.60 4.81 6.59
N LYS A 100 5.66 5.47 7.73
CA LYS A 100 5.73 6.93 7.79
C LYS A 100 7.16 7.38 7.48
N THR A 101 7.38 7.86 6.26
CA THR A 101 8.67 8.41 5.82
C THR A 101 8.60 9.93 5.67
N ASP A 102 9.75 10.60 5.65
CA ASP A 102 9.84 12.04 5.41
C ASP A 102 9.40 12.41 3.99
N GLY A 103 9.51 11.47 3.04
CA GLY A 103 9.07 11.62 1.66
C GLY A 103 7.62 11.19 1.40
N PHE A 104 6.75 11.14 2.43
CA PHE A 104 5.35 10.82 2.20
C PHE A 104 4.68 11.91 1.35
N TRP A 105 3.99 11.51 0.27
CA TRP A 105 3.59 12.42 -0.83
C TRP A 105 2.51 13.45 -0.50
N ASP A 106 1.62 13.18 0.45
CA ASP A 106 0.53 14.10 0.78
C ASP A 106 0.08 13.96 2.24
N PRO A 107 0.84 14.53 3.19
CA PRO A 107 0.53 14.43 4.61
C PRO A 107 -0.69 15.24 5.04
N ASP A 108 -1.16 16.17 4.20
CA ASP A 108 -2.35 16.98 4.51
C ASP A 108 -3.63 16.26 4.14
N LEU A 109 -3.62 15.46 3.11
CA LEU A 109 -4.76 14.68 2.64
C LEU A 109 -4.94 13.38 3.41
N PHE A 110 -3.83 12.71 3.76
CA PHE A 110 -3.86 11.40 4.42
C PHE A 110 -3.63 11.50 5.91
N LYS A 111 -4.61 11.07 6.69
CA LYS A 111 -4.62 11.15 8.15
C LYS A 111 -4.59 9.76 8.78
N ASN A 112 -3.70 9.62 9.77
CA ASN A 112 -3.52 8.36 10.49
C ASN A 112 -4.80 7.91 11.20
N ASN A 113 -5.13 6.62 11.16
CA ASN A 113 -6.33 6.02 11.74
C ASN A 113 -7.65 6.59 11.20
N ASP A 114 -7.60 7.24 10.03
CA ASP A 114 -8.76 7.80 9.36
C ASP A 114 -8.92 7.26 7.95
N ASN A 115 -8.05 7.64 7.02
CA ASN A 115 -8.05 7.17 5.64
C ASN A 115 -6.76 6.43 5.24
N ILE A 116 -5.84 6.26 6.17
CA ILE A 116 -4.62 5.46 6.07
C ILE A 116 -4.14 5.10 7.49
N LEU A 117 -3.33 4.05 7.61
CA LEU A 117 -2.60 3.78 8.84
C LEU A 117 -1.09 3.91 8.59
N PHE A 118 -0.42 4.74 9.39
CA PHE A 118 1.03 4.89 9.32
C PHE A 118 1.73 4.02 10.35
N ASP A 119 2.66 3.17 9.90
CA ASP A 119 3.65 2.60 10.79
C ASP A 119 4.80 3.62 10.96
N LYS A 120 4.93 4.15 12.18
CA LYS A 120 5.89 5.22 12.52
C LYS A 120 7.22 4.68 12.99
N GLU A 121 7.22 3.54 13.68
CA GLU A 121 8.42 2.93 14.24
C GLU A 121 9.18 2.12 13.20
N ASN A 122 8.49 1.64 12.20
CA ASN A 122 9.00 0.78 11.15
C ASN A 122 9.76 -0.46 11.67
N SER A 123 9.39 -0.95 12.87
CA SER A 123 9.89 -2.18 13.48
C SER A 123 8.99 -3.37 13.16
N ILE A 124 9.51 -4.60 13.19
CA ILE A 124 8.68 -5.80 12.99
C ILE A 124 7.55 -5.85 14.00
N LYS A 125 7.84 -5.52 15.26
CA LYS A 125 6.85 -5.50 16.34
C LYS A 125 5.71 -4.51 16.06
N SER A 126 6.02 -3.28 15.60
CA SER A 126 5.00 -2.28 15.28
C SER A 126 4.15 -2.70 14.08
N TRP A 127 4.78 -3.26 13.04
CA TRP A 127 4.08 -3.80 11.89
C TRP A 127 3.11 -4.91 12.28
N SER A 128 3.58 -5.91 13.05
CA SER A 128 2.74 -7.03 13.50
C SER A 128 1.57 -6.55 14.36
N ALA A 129 1.81 -5.58 15.25
CA ALA A 129 0.76 -4.98 16.07
C ALA A 129 -0.28 -4.21 15.22
N ASN A 130 0.17 -3.37 14.29
CA ASN A 130 -0.71 -2.61 13.40
C ASN A 130 -1.54 -3.51 12.49
N ILE A 131 -0.93 -4.56 11.90
CA ILE A 131 -1.62 -5.54 11.06
C ILE A 131 -2.70 -6.26 11.90
N SER A 132 -2.33 -6.78 13.06
CA SER A 132 -3.26 -7.48 13.96
C SER A 132 -4.40 -6.57 14.42
N ASN A 133 -4.11 -5.30 14.73
CA ASN A 133 -5.12 -4.33 15.12
C ASN A 133 -6.17 -4.11 14.00
N VAL A 134 -5.73 -3.83 12.78
CA VAL A 134 -6.67 -3.60 11.66
C VAL A 134 -7.46 -4.86 11.32
N LEU A 135 -6.85 -6.05 11.39
CA LEU A 135 -7.55 -7.30 11.08
C LEU A 135 -8.56 -7.72 12.14
N ASN A 136 -8.36 -7.34 13.41
CA ASN A 136 -9.24 -7.66 14.53
C ASN A 136 -10.28 -6.58 14.82
N ASP A 137 -10.01 -5.34 14.45
CA ASP A 137 -10.93 -4.19 14.61
C ASP A 137 -11.64 -3.89 13.29
N LYS A 138 -12.83 -4.47 13.13
CA LYS A 138 -13.65 -4.28 11.92
C LYS A 138 -14.12 -2.84 11.73
N GLU A 139 -14.33 -2.08 12.79
CA GLU A 139 -14.76 -0.68 12.72
C GLU A 139 -13.62 0.18 12.18
N LEU A 140 -12.40 -0.01 12.69
CA LEU A 140 -11.20 0.65 12.20
C LEU A 140 -10.92 0.29 10.73
N ALA A 141 -10.97 -0.99 10.39
CA ALA A 141 -10.76 -1.46 9.02
C ALA A 141 -11.77 -0.84 8.04
N ASN A 142 -13.05 -0.86 8.38
CA ASN A 142 -14.10 -0.26 7.56
C ASN A 142 -13.94 1.25 7.46
N LYS A 143 -13.65 1.94 8.56
CA LYS A 143 -13.42 3.38 8.56
C LYS A 143 -12.28 3.76 7.60
N ILE A 144 -11.11 3.10 7.73
CA ILE A 144 -9.96 3.38 6.85
C ILE A 144 -10.34 3.09 5.39
N SER A 145 -10.99 1.97 5.11
CA SER A 145 -11.41 1.56 3.77
C SER A 145 -12.33 2.59 3.12
N GLU A 146 -13.42 2.96 3.79
CA GLU A 146 -14.42 3.87 3.23
C GLU A 146 -13.88 5.30 3.09
N ASN A 147 -13.16 5.80 4.09
CA ASN A 147 -12.59 7.15 4.05
C ASN A 147 -11.48 7.26 3.00
N SER A 148 -10.64 6.22 2.85
CA SER A 148 -9.62 6.20 1.80
C SER A 148 -10.24 6.15 0.41
N TYR A 149 -11.24 5.30 0.19
CA TYR A 149 -11.98 5.25 -1.07
C TYR A 149 -12.62 6.60 -1.39
N HIS A 150 -13.30 7.23 -0.44
CA HIS A 150 -13.89 8.57 -0.61
C HIS A 150 -12.81 9.60 -0.96
N THR A 151 -11.69 9.60 -0.23
CA THR A 151 -10.57 10.52 -0.49
C THR A 151 -10.06 10.39 -1.93
N VAL A 152 -9.78 9.17 -2.38
CA VAL A 152 -9.23 8.94 -3.74
C VAL A 152 -10.25 9.32 -4.80
N THR A 153 -11.50 8.93 -4.65
CA THR A 153 -12.55 9.18 -5.66
C THR A 153 -12.99 10.63 -5.76
N THR A 154 -12.86 11.42 -4.67
CA THR A 154 -13.32 12.83 -4.67
C THR A 154 -12.18 13.84 -4.80
N LYS A 155 -10.98 13.51 -4.31
CA LYS A 155 -9.86 14.46 -4.25
C LYS A 155 -8.74 14.17 -5.24
N LEU A 156 -8.59 12.91 -5.67
CA LEU A 156 -7.48 12.46 -6.52
C LEU A 156 -7.97 11.87 -7.85
N ASN A 157 -9.10 12.34 -8.34
CA ASN A 157 -9.63 11.94 -9.64
C ASN A 157 -9.22 12.93 -10.76
N MET A 158 -9.40 12.50 -11.99
CA MET A 158 -9.03 13.29 -13.19
C MET A 158 -9.83 14.59 -13.29
N GLU A 159 -11.10 14.59 -12.90
CA GLU A 159 -11.96 15.79 -12.95
C GLU A 159 -11.42 16.88 -12.01
N LYS A 160 -11.09 16.50 -10.77
CA LYS A 160 -10.49 17.42 -9.80
C LYS A 160 -9.14 17.94 -10.30
N PHE A 161 -8.29 17.07 -10.83
CA PHE A 161 -7.00 17.47 -11.41
C PHE A 161 -7.16 18.51 -12.53
N ILE A 162 -8.12 18.31 -13.45
CA ILE A 162 -8.39 19.25 -14.53
C ILE A 162 -8.90 20.60 -14.00
N LEU A 163 -9.76 20.58 -12.96
CA LEU A 163 -10.26 21.81 -12.34
C LEU A 163 -9.12 22.60 -11.69
N ASP A 164 -8.28 21.94 -10.87
CA ASP A 164 -7.15 22.57 -10.19
C ASP A 164 -6.14 23.15 -11.21
N LEU A 165 -5.88 22.43 -12.29
CA LEU A 165 -5.00 22.90 -13.36
C LEU A 165 -5.57 24.15 -14.06
N LYS A 166 -6.88 24.18 -14.32
CA LYS A 166 -7.53 25.36 -14.91
C LYS A 166 -7.44 26.58 -13.99
N GLU A 167 -7.68 26.42 -12.70
CA GLU A 167 -7.55 27.50 -11.71
C GLU A 167 -6.14 28.07 -11.70
N LEU A 168 -5.11 27.22 -11.66
CA LEU A 168 -3.71 27.63 -11.70
C LEU A 168 -3.31 28.39 -12.99
N ILE A 169 -3.93 28.08 -14.12
CA ILE A 169 -3.65 28.76 -15.39
C ILE A 169 -4.32 30.13 -15.41
N VAL A 170 -5.57 30.23 -14.93
CA VAL A 170 -6.33 31.49 -14.93
C VAL A 170 -5.75 32.50 -13.93
N GLU A 171 -5.31 32.08 -12.76
CA GLU A 171 -4.70 32.95 -11.75
C GLU A 171 -3.37 33.55 -12.19
N LYS A 172 -2.71 32.98 -13.19
CA LYS A 172 -1.42 33.47 -13.73
C LYS A 172 -1.54 34.26 -15.03
N SER A 173 -2.75 34.48 -15.53
CA SER A 173 -3.05 35.25 -16.71
C SER A 173 -3.56 36.63 -16.36
#